data_c85e99441817d96744bd6f6f0743bcb7
#
_entry.id   c85e99441817d96744bd6f6f0743bcb7
#
_cell.length_a   1.000
_cell.length_b   1.000
_cell.length_c   1.000
_cell.angle_alpha   90.00
_cell.angle_beta   90.00
_cell.angle_gamma   90.00
#
_symmetry.space_group_name_H-M   'P 1'
#
loop_
_entity.id
_entity.type
_entity.pdbx_description
1 polymer ?
#
loop_
_entity_poly.entity_id
_entity_poly.type
_entity_poly.pdbx_seq_one_letter_code
_entity_poly.pdbx_strand_id
1 'polypeptide(L)'
;MFRIFGLLCIMSMGEVDCTTHYRTDLQIYNTREQCEKAMPPIMEETVGAFKTLGMTYQSFQMGCEEITDEQYKQWQLDKMNSTDDEV
;
A
#
# COMPACT_ATOMS: atom_id res chain seq x y z
N MET A 1 0.97 7.21 -14.58
CA MET A 1 0.23 7.26 -13.30
C MET A 1 1.00 6.54 -12.22
N PHE A 2 0.79 6.91 -10.97
CA PHE A 2 1.56 6.40 -9.84
C PHE A 2 0.63 5.91 -8.74
N ARG A 3 1.04 4.87 -8.04
CA ARG A 3 0.34 4.36 -6.86
C ARG A 3 1.32 4.18 -5.71
N ILE A 4 0.80 4.26 -4.49
CA ILE A 4 1.59 4.05 -3.29
C ILE A 4 1.61 2.57 -2.96
N PHE A 5 2.79 2.06 -2.63
CA PHE A 5 2.94 0.69 -2.15
C PHE A 5 3.66 0.71 -0.80
N GLY A 6 3.45 -0.34 -0.02
CA GLY A 6 4.14 -0.53 1.24
C GLY A 6 4.92 -1.83 1.24
N LEU A 7 6.15 -1.78 1.72
CA LEU A 7 6.99 -2.97 1.90
C LEU A 7 7.11 -3.25 3.39
N LEU A 8 6.50 -4.33 3.82
CA LEU A 8 6.51 -4.75 5.22
C LEU A 8 7.40 -5.96 5.39
N CYS A 9 8.39 -5.83 6.28
CA CYS A 9 9.30 -6.92 6.60
C CYS A 9 9.07 -7.36 8.04
N ILE A 10 8.83 -8.64 8.23
CA ILE A 10 8.61 -9.23 9.56
C ILE A 10 9.62 -10.33 9.80
N MET A 11 9.93 -10.55 11.07
CA MET A 11 10.79 -11.67 11.48
C MET A 11 9.88 -12.85 11.82
N SER A 12 10.09 -13.96 11.15
CA SER A 12 9.33 -15.19 11.41
C SER A 12 10.28 -16.38 11.42
N MET A 13 10.27 -17.12 12.52
CA MET A 13 11.10 -18.33 12.68
C MET A 13 12.60 -18.11 12.40
N GLY A 14 13.11 -16.93 12.77
CA GLY A 14 14.52 -16.60 12.55
C GLY A 14 14.84 -16.08 11.16
N GLU A 15 13.84 -15.94 10.29
CA GLU A 15 13.99 -15.42 8.94
C GLU A 15 13.20 -14.14 8.77
N VAL A 16 13.72 -13.24 7.92
CA VAL A 16 13.04 -12.00 7.59
C VAL A 16 12.24 -12.22 6.31
N ASP A 17 10.92 -12.06 6.42
CA ASP A 17 10.01 -12.14 5.27
C ASP A 17 9.49 -10.75 4.95
N CYS A 18 9.67 -10.33 3.69
CA CYS A 18 9.19 -9.04 3.22
C CYS A 18 8.07 -9.24 2.20
N THR A 19 6.98 -8.51 2.40
CA THR A 19 5.83 -8.56 1.48
C THR A 19 5.46 -7.16 1.03
N THR A 20 5.02 -7.06 -0.21
CA THR A 20 4.55 -5.80 -0.78
C THR A 20 3.04 -5.73 -0.64
N HIS A 21 2.56 -4.61 -0.13
CA HIS A 21 1.14 -4.39 0.10
C HIS A 21 0.65 -3.16 -0.65
N TYR A 22 -0.56 -3.26 -1.19
CA TYR A 22 -1.22 -2.15 -1.86
C TYR A 22 -2.56 -1.91 -1.19
N ARG A 23 -2.88 -0.65 -0.94
CA ARG A 23 -4.19 -0.28 -0.41
C ARG A 23 -5.09 0.08 -1.58
N THR A 24 -6.19 -0.64 -1.71
CA THR A 24 -7.15 -0.40 -2.79
C THR A 24 -8.01 0.84 -2.55
N ASP A 25 -8.03 1.35 -1.34
CA ASP A 25 -8.76 2.57 -0.99
C ASP A 25 -8.00 3.86 -1.30
N LEU A 26 -6.73 3.75 -1.70
CA LEU A 26 -5.91 4.91 -2.03
C LEU A 26 -6.10 5.32 -3.48
N GLN A 27 -5.85 6.61 -3.73
CA GLN A 27 -5.97 7.18 -5.07
C GLN A 27 -4.79 6.78 -5.95
N ILE A 28 -5.04 6.83 -7.25
CA ILE A 28 -3.98 6.81 -8.25
C ILE A 28 -3.62 8.27 -8.55
N TYR A 29 -2.33 8.56 -8.56
CA TYR A 29 -1.82 9.92 -8.75
C TYR A 29 -1.30 10.10 -10.16
N ASN A 30 -1.49 11.30 -10.72
CA ASN A 30 -1.04 11.58 -12.08
C ASN A 30 0.46 11.79 -12.18
N THR A 31 1.07 12.32 -11.14
CA THR A 31 2.52 12.59 -11.12
C THR A 31 3.17 11.97 -9.89
N ARG A 32 4.46 11.70 -10.00
CA ARG A 32 5.26 11.19 -8.87
C ARG A 32 5.25 12.19 -7.71
N GLU A 33 5.32 13.47 -8.01
CA GLU A 33 5.33 14.51 -7.01
C GLU A 33 4.05 14.48 -6.16
N GLN A 34 2.89 14.34 -6.80
CA GLN A 34 1.62 14.22 -6.09
C GLN A 34 1.60 12.99 -5.20
N CYS A 35 2.10 11.87 -5.70
CA CYS A 35 2.18 10.63 -4.95
C CYS A 35 3.08 10.78 -3.72
N GLU A 36 4.25 11.37 -3.90
CA GLU A 36 5.20 11.58 -2.80
C GLU A 36 4.68 12.52 -1.73
N LYS A 37 3.96 13.57 -2.13
CA LYS A 37 3.35 14.50 -1.18
C LYS A 37 2.24 13.87 -0.35
N ALA A 38 1.55 12.90 -0.91
CA ALA A 38 0.48 12.21 -0.22
C ALA A 38 0.99 11.15 0.76
N MET A 39 2.23 10.71 0.61
CA MET A 39 2.80 9.61 1.40
C MET A 39 2.91 9.86 2.91
N PRO A 40 3.44 11.01 3.38
CA PRO A 40 3.68 11.19 4.82
C PRO A 40 2.45 10.97 5.71
N PRO A 41 1.28 11.57 5.43
CA PRO A 41 0.11 11.32 6.29
C PRO A 41 -0.39 9.88 6.19
N ILE A 42 -0.27 9.26 5.03
CA ILE A 42 -0.69 7.87 4.84
C ILE A 42 0.24 6.94 5.63
N MET A 43 1.53 7.21 5.62
CA MET A 43 2.50 6.43 6.37
C MET A 43 2.25 6.53 7.88
N GLU A 44 1.99 7.74 8.38
CA GLU A 44 1.66 7.93 9.79
C GLU A 44 0.42 7.15 10.21
N GLU A 45 -0.61 7.19 9.38
CA GLU A 45 -1.84 6.45 9.62
C GLU A 45 -1.59 4.95 9.65
N THR A 46 -0.80 4.45 8.70
CA THR A 46 -0.49 3.02 8.60
C THR A 46 0.33 2.54 9.78
N VAL A 47 1.38 3.28 10.15
CA VAL A 47 2.23 2.94 11.29
C VAL A 47 1.44 3.03 12.59
N GLY A 48 0.56 4.03 12.70
CA GLY A 48 -0.33 4.16 13.85
C GLY A 48 -1.26 2.97 13.99
N ALA A 49 -1.79 2.45 12.89
CA ALA A 49 -2.62 1.26 12.90
C ALA A 49 -1.84 0.03 13.37
N PHE A 50 -0.59 -0.12 12.92
CA PHE A 50 0.26 -1.21 13.39
C PHE A 50 0.46 -1.18 14.90
N LYS A 51 0.71 0.00 15.45
CA LYS A 51 0.88 0.18 16.90
C LYS A 51 -0.40 -0.16 17.65
N THR A 52 -1.54 0.29 17.14
CA THR A 52 -2.84 0.04 17.76
C THR A 52 -3.16 -1.45 17.79
N LEU A 53 -2.81 -2.17 16.73
CA LEU A 53 -3.04 -3.61 16.64
C LEU A 53 -1.98 -4.44 17.38
N GLY A 54 -0.93 -3.80 17.89
CA GLY A 54 0.14 -4.49 18.57
C GLY A 54 1.02 -5.32 17.65
N MET A 55 1.06 -4.97 16.37
CA MET A 55 1.88 -5.68 15.39
C MET A 55 3.35 -5.37 15.58
N THR A 56 4.18 -6.41 15.53
CA THR A 56 5.63 -6.25 15.51
C THR A 56 6.14 -6.47 14.09
N TYR A 57 7.07 -5.63 13.67
CA TYR A 57 7.65 -5.73 12.34
C TYR A 57 9.11 -5.34 12.39
N GLN A 58 9.90 -5.89 11.45
CA GLN A 58 11.32 -5.59 11.34
C GLN A 58 11.54 -4.21 10.73
N SER A 59 10.84 -3.95 9.62
CA SER A 59 10.90 -2.65 8.97
C SER A 59 9.65 -2.45 8.12
N PHE A 60 9.33 -1.17 7.87
CA PHE A 60 8.23 -0.82 7.00
C PHE A 60 8.64 0.41 6.19
N GLN A 61 8.49 0.31 4.87
CA GLN A 61 8.81 1.39 3.95
C GLN A 61 7.66 1.59 2.98
N MET A 62 7.50 2.81 2.50
CA MET A 62 6.52 3.13 1.48
C MET A 62 7.20 3.83 0.31
N GLY A 63 6.62 3.67 -0.86
CA GLY A 63 7.13 4.30 -2.05
C GLY A 63 6.04 4.51 -3.08
N CYS A 64 6.41 5.20 -4.15
CA CYS A 64 5.54 5.44 -5.29
C CYS A 64 6.07 4.66 -6.48
N GLU A 65 5.19 3.91 -7.14
CA GLU A 65 5.57 3.19 -8.35
C GLU A 65 4.72 3.64 -9.53
N GLU A 66 5.35 3.68 -10.69
CA GLU A 66 4.64 3.97 -11.93
C GLU A 66 3.85 2.75 -12.37
N ILE A 67 2.61 2.95 -12.78
CA ILE A 67 1.75 1.88 -13.25
C ILE A 67 1.40 2.09 -14.72
N THR A 68 1.23 0.98 -15.44
CA THR A 68 0.79 0.98 -16.82
C THR A 68 -0.74 1.11 -16.88
N ASP A 69 -1.26 1.37 -18.09
CA ASP A 69 -2.71 1.44 -18.30
C ASP A 69 -3.37 0.10 -17.95
N GLU A 70 -2.71 -1.01 -18.23
CA GLU A 70 -3.23 -2.33 -17.90
C GLU A 70 -3.32 -2.54 -16.40
N GLN A 71 -2.30 -2.12 -15.65
CA GLN A 71 -2.29 -2.20 -14.20
C GLN A 71 -3.37 -1.31 -13.59
N TYR A 72 -3.59 -0.14 -14.18
CA TYR A 72 -4.64 0.76 -13.74
C TYR A 72 -6.02 0.13 -13.93
N LYS A 73 -6.27 -0.50 -15.06
CA LYS A 73 -7.51 -1.21 -15.34
C LYS A 73 -7.72 -2.35 -14.34
N GLN A 74 -6.67 -3.10 -14.05
CA GLN A 74 -6.74 -4.20 -13.09
C GLN A 74 -7.07 -3.69 -11.70
N TRP A 75 -6.46 -2.57 -11.30
CA TRP A 75 -6.75 -1.94 -10.01
C TRP A 75 -8.23 -1.54 -9.91
N GLN A 76 -8.79 -0.98 -10.99
CA GLN A 76 -10.20 -0.61 -11.01
C GLN A 76 -11.12 -1.83 -10.89
N LEU A 77 -10.77 -2.92 -11.56
CA LEU A 77 -11.54 -4.17 -11.49
C LEU A 77 -11.51 -4.76 -10.09
N ASP A 78 -10.35 -4.78 -9.46
CA ASP A 78 -10.19 -5.27 -8.10
C ASP A 78 -11.03 -4.45 -7.12
N LYS A 79 -11.06 -3.15 -7.30
CA LYS A 79 -11.85 -2.25 -6.48
C LYS A 79 -13.34 -2.51 -6.64
N MET A 80 -13.79 -2.74 -7.86
CA MET A 80 -15.19 -3.06 -8.16
C MET A 80 -15.57 -4.41 -7.57
N ASN A 81 -14.71 -5.41 -7.71
CA ASN A 81 -14.95 -6.75 -7.15
C ASN A 81 -15.05 -6.73 -5.63
N SER A 82 -14.21 -5.92 -4.97
CA SER A 82 -14.27 -5.76 -3.52
C SER A 82 -15.62 -5.19 -3.07
N THR A 83 -16.21 -4.31 -3.87
CA THR A 83 -17.51 -3.74 -3.58
C THR A 83 -18.62 -4.78 -3.73
N ASP A 84 -18.51 -5.65 -4.73
CA ASP A 84 -19.47 -6.71 -4.98
C ASP A 84 -19.47 -7.75 -3.86
N ASP A 85 -18.31 -8.01 -3.28
CA ASP A 85 -18.16 -9.00 -2.22
C ASP A 85 -18.87 -8.58 -0.93
N GLU A 86 -19.15 -7.32 -0.77
CA GLU A 86 -19.85 -6.80 0.41
C GLU A 86 -21.38 -7.03 0.34
N VAL A 87 -21.86 -7.39 -0.81
CA VAL A 87 -23.28 -7.64 -1.01
C VAL A 87 -23.61 -9.10 -0.70
#